data_7db9aa3cc8e5c4760219a3407e1edcde
#
_entry.id   7db9aa3cc8e5c4760219a3407e1edcde
#
_cell.length_a   1.000
_cell.length_b   1.000
_cell.length_c   1.000
_cell.angle_alpha   90.00
_cell.angle_beta   90.00
_cell.angle_gamma   90.00
#
_symmetry.space_group_name_H-M   'P 1'
#
loop_
_entity.id
_entity.type
_entity.pdbx_description
1 polymer ?
#
loop_
_entity_poly.entity_id
_entity_poly.type
_entity_poly.pdbx_seq_one_letter_code
_entity_poly.pdbx_strand_id
1 'polypeptide(L)'
;METIHFKTVDPVSQELLRSASQKGIHLNWERYEKQQPQDGFLRLGLSCPYGCMQGPCRIDPYGRGADRGICGLDRDGMAAAFLLRLALQGVMETLAACRPALPPGEDVAWQAPLDKMASAALKKLGGAPLSTREIFESTLLLTRPSATPDVLIRQAVRLGILTIGLTEQRQAQDQPSGSMGYRAGYGVLAGDAILIGVSGQIPTALVKALQKETAGLKKPEVRLISLGDWIPAGGDFIPIACTSGEAETVLASGKLNLLLAGPQSDPGLIAVCGKLDTPVILSKDNPGAAAILKQARAAFDRRTPGSFTPDAGLIGTGKVCLGSADVEAALQVGPSAKIALLGGADTLLQSLGHLPVELAKALRGEDLAVSSWGDAALWMAKQDLPVGILDADEGPLTAVRALASRKKLSVLKGICFTGLKACREFTFALGLAALGLKVFVAVPLPLWGSEKVRATLREDLAAVGGIFAHLDHPAKADEILDWFLRS
;
A
#
# COMPACT_ATOMS: atom_id res chain seq x y z
N MET A 1 -26.48 -18.46 -15.77
CA MET A 1 -26.74 -17.50 -14.68
C MET A 1 -25.39 -16.88 -14.34
N GLU A 2 -25.08 -15.69 -14.88
CA GLU A 2 -23.85 -14.99 -14.51
C GLU A 2 -23.94 -14.66 -13.04
N THR A 3 -23.01 -15.17 -12.28
CA THR A 3 -22.86 -14.82 -10.86
C THR A 3 -22.48 -13.35 -10.83
N ILE A 4 -23.36 -12.48 -10.37
CA ILE A 4 -23.07 -11.07 -10.18
C ILE A 4 -22.07 -10.99 -9.03
N HIS A 5 -20.79 -11.01 -9.33
CA HIS A 5 -19.77 -10.77 -8.35
C HIS A 5 -19.80 -9.28 -7.98
N PHE A 6 -20.13 -8.99 -6.73
CA PHE A 6 -19.95 -7.64 -6.19
C PHE A 6 -18.44 -7.31 -6.22
N LYS A 7 -18.07 -6.30 -7.02
CA LYS A 7 -16.66 -5.91 -7.20
C LYS A 7 -16.18 -4.92 -6.17
N THR A 8 -17.10 -4.28 -5.47
CA THR A 8 -16.84 -3.28 -4.44
C THR A 8 -18.01 -3.20 -3.46
N VAL A 9 -17.74 -2.84 -2.21
CA VAL A 9 -18.78 -2.58 -1.19
C VAL A 9 -19.44 -1.20 -1.35
N ASP A 10 -18.89 -0.33 -2.20
CA ASP A 10 -19.42 1.00 -2.45
C ASP A 10 -20.49 0.97 -3.55
N PRO A 11 -21.77 1.30 -3.24
CA PRO A 11 -22.85 1.26 -4.23
C PRO A 11 -22.63 2.21 -5.42
N VAL A 12 -22.02 3.37 -5.17
CA VAL A 12 -21.73 4.36 -6.22
C VAL A 12 -20.68 3.83 -7.20
N SER A 13 -19.60 3.24 -6.67
CA SER A 13 -18.60 2.57 -7.49
C SER A 13 -19.21 1.44 -8.31
N GLN A 14 -20.11 0.66 -7.71
CA GLN A 14 -20.78 -0.45 -8.40
C GLN A 14 -21.64 0.03 -9.58
N GLU A 15 -22.33 1.15 -9.44
CA GLU A 15 -23.11 1.78 -10.50
C GLU A 15 -22.20 2.33 -11.61
N LEU A 16 -21.15 3.03 -11.25
CA LEU A 16 -20.17 3.57 -12.21
C LEU A 16 -19.45 2.47 -12.99
N LEU A 17 -19.10 1.35 -12.37
CA LEU A 17 -18.53 0.18 -13.03
C LEU A 17 -19.49 -0.38 -14.08
N ARG A 18 -20.79 -0.50 -13.76
CA ARG A 18 -21.82 -0.94 -14.74
C ARG A 18 -21.93 0.05 -15.91
N SER A 19 -22.00 1.35 -15.61
CA SER A 19 -22.08 2.40 -16.63
C SER A 19 -20.86 2.40 -17.54
N ALA A 20 -19.66 2.23 -17.01
CA ALA A 20 -18.41 2.14 -17.79
C ALA A 20 -18.44 0.93 -18.72
N SER A 21 -18.82 -0.24 -18.22
CA SER A 21 -18.93 -1.47 -19.01
C SER A 21 -19.93 -1.33 -20.16
N GLN A 22 -21.10 -0.74 -19.91
CA GLN A 22 -22.10 -0.47 -20.95
C GLN A 22 -21.59 0.47 -22.06
N LYS A 23 -20.69 1.38 -21.73
CA LYS A 23 -20.04 2.30 -22.68
C LYS A 23 -18.81 1.71 -23.35
N GLY A 24 -18.47 0.45 -23.08
CA GLY A 24 -17.27 -0.20 -23.60
C GLY A 24 -15.95 0.34 -23.01
N ILE A 25 -15.99 1.00 -21.86
CA ILE A 25 -14.81 1.50 -21.16
C ILE A 25 -14.33 0.40 -20.23
N HIS A 26 -13.20 -0.21 -20.59
CA HIS A 26 -12.58 -1.27 -19.78
C HIS A 26 -11.72 -0.65 -18.67
N LEU A 27 -12.10 -0.89 -17.42
CA LEU A 27 -11.41 -0.48 -16.22
C LEU A 27 -10.47 -1.58 -15.69
N ASN A 28 -9.86 -1.36 -14.53
CA ASN A 28 -8.93 -2.32 -13.91
C ASN A 28 -9.54 -3.71 -13.71
N TRP A 29 -10.81 -3.81 -13.33
CA TRP A 29 -11.49 -5.09 -13.12
C TRP A 29 -11.57 -5.94 -14.40
N GLU A 30 -11.95 -5.37 -15.54
CA GLU A 30 -12.01 -6.10 -16.80
C GLU A 30 -10.60 -6.52 -17.25
N ARG A 31 -9.58 -5.72 -16.99
CA ARG A 31 -8.19 -6.12 -17.26
C ARG A 31 -7.76 -7.25 -16.34
N TYR A 32 -8.10 -7.20 -15.04
CA TYR A 32 -7.82 -8.27 -14.10
C TYR A 32 -8.49 -9.58 -14.52
N GLU A 33 -9.77 -9.56 -14.87
CA GLU A 33 -10.51 -10.74 -15.34
C GLU A 33 -9.89 -11.35 -16.60
N LYS A 34 -9.44 -10.50 -17.54
CA LYS A 34 -8.77 -10.97 -18.76
C LYS A 34 -7.39 -11.58 -18.54
N GLN A 35 -6.71 -11.22 -17.45
CA GLN A 35 -5.42 -11.79 -17.06
C GLN A 35 -5.58 -13.12 -16.30
N GLN A 36 -6.77 -13.59 -16.06
CA GLN A 36 -7.00 -14.88 -15.42
C GLN A 36 -6.61 -16.06 -16.33
N PRO A 37 -6.11 -17.10 -15.78
CA PRO A 37 -5.52 -17.22 -14.46
C PRO A 37 -4.12 -16.64 -14.48
N GLN A 38 -3.75 -15.96 -13.45
CA GLN A 38 -2.37 -15.56 -13.26
C GLN A 38 -1.47 -16.78 -13.26
N ASP A 39 -0.21 -16.62 -13.69
CA ASP A 39 0.75 -17.72 -13.76
C ASP A 39 0.89 -18.41 -12.39
N GLY A 40 0.39 -19.65 -12.29
CA GLY A 40 0.40 -20.42 -11.07
C GLY A 40 1.81 -20.72 -10.55
N PHE A 41 2.81 -20.84 -11.43
CA PHE A 41 4.20 -21.02 -11.04
C PHE A 41 4.75 -19.75 -10.36
N LEU A 42 4.40 -18.58 -10.87
CA LEU A 42 4.79 -17.31 -10.28
C LEU A 42 4.16 -17.13 -8.91
N ARG A 43 2.87 -17.44 -8.76
CA ARG A 43 2.14 -17.34 -7.48
C ARG A 43 2.69 -18.29 -6.41
N LEU A 44 3.26 -19.42 -6.81
CA LEU A 44 3.91 -20.37 -5.90
C LEU A 44 5.39 -20.01 -5.61
N GLY A 45 5.98 -19.03 -6.32
CA GLY A 45 7.40 -18.74 -6.25
C GLY A 45 8.27 -19.77 -6.98
N LEU A 46 7.68 -20.54 -7.91
CA LEU A 46 8.33 -21.60 -8.68
C LEU A 46 8.68 -21.19 -10.12
N SER A 47 8.58 -19.92 -10.43
CA SER A 47 9.14 -19.29 -11.63
C SER A 47 10.48 -18.67 -11.30
N CYS A 48 11.52 -18.95 -12.09
CA CYS A 48 12.88 -18.51 -11.80
C CYS A 48 12.99 -16.98 -11.77
N PRO A 49 13.47 -16.38 -10.66
CA PRO A 49 13.62 -14.94 -10.54
C PRO A 49 14.96 -14.42 -11.11
N TYR A 50 15.90 -15.30 -11.44
CA TYR A 50 17.17 -14.92 -12.04
C TYR A 50 16.96 -14.50 -13.49
N GLY A 51 17.54 -13.39 -13.90
CA GLY A 51 17.46 -12.88 -15.27
C GLY A 51 18.31 -13.67 -16.28
N CYS A 52 18.32 -15.00 -16.17
CA CYS A 52 19.08 -15.89 -17.01
C CYS A 52 18.52 -15.95 -18.44
N MET A 53 19.38 -15.78 -19.45
CA MET A 53 19.00 -15.79 -20.86
C MET A 53 18.61 -17.19 -21.38
N GLN A 54 18.85 -18.26 -20.60
CA GLN A 54 18.41 -19.61 -20.93
C GLN A 54 17.02 -19.95 -20.39
N GLY A 55 16.49 -19.09 -19.48
CA GLY A 55 15.20 -19.26 -18.86
C GLY A 55 14.09 -18.43 -19.52
N PRO A 56 13.01 -18.14 -18.76
CA PRO A 56 12.81 -18.50 -17.36
C PRO A 56 12.50 -19.99 -17.15
N CYS A 57 13.17 -20.61 -16.18
CA CYS A 57 12.84 -21.95 -15.73
C CYS A 57 11.60 -21.94 -14.83
N ARG A 58 10.84 -23.02 -14.85
CA ARG A 58 9.68 -23.27 -13.99
C ARG A 58 9.78 -24.65 -13.39
N ILE A 59 9.46 -24.78 -12.11
CA ILE A 59 9.44 -26.07 -11.40
C ILE A 59 7.99 -26.51 -11.24
N ASP A 60 7.71 -27.74 -11.63
CA ASP A 60 6.38 -28.31 -11.47
C ASP A 60 6.08 -28.56 -9.98
N PRO A 61 5.00 -27.97 -9.42
CA PRO A 61 4.63 -28.16 -8.02
C PRO A 61 4.16 -29.59 -7.72
N TYR A 62 3.72 -30.34 -8.73
CA TYR A 62 3.09 -31.67 -8.58
C TYR A 62 4.03 -32.82 -8.92
N GLY A 63 5.30 -32.55 -9.29
CA GLY A 63 6.30 -33.58 -9.60
C GLY A 63 6.06 -34.31 -10.92
N ARG A 64 5.29 -33.72 -11.86
CA ARG A 64 5.02 -34.29 -13.19
C ARG A 64 5.93 -33.76 -14.27
N GLY A 65 6.68 -32.70 -13.98
CA GLY A 65 7.56 -31.99 -14.90
C GLY A 65 8.93 -31.77 -14.28
N ALA A 66 9.57 -30.66 -14.65
CA ALA A 66 10.91 -30.31 -14.17
C ALA A 66 10.91 -30.08 -12.65
N ASP A 67 11.81 -30.76 -11.94
CA ASP A 67 12.08 -30.62 -10.52
C ASP A 67 13.22 -29.62 -10.22
N ARG A 68 14.01 -29.27 -11.26
CA ARG A 68 15.11 -28.32 -11.21
C ARG A 68 15.15 -27.42 -12.42
N GLY A 69 15.68 -26.21 -12.24
CA GLY A 69 16.05 -25.34 -13.35
C GLY A 69 17.26 -25.88 -14.13
N ILE A 70 17.51 -25.29 -15.30
CA ILE A 70 18.67 -25.67 -16.16
C ILE A 70 20.00 -25.57 -15.40
N CYS A 71 20.16 -24.61 -14.50
CA CYS A 71 21.34 -24.44 -13.65
C CYS A 71 21.40 -25.39 -12.44
N GLY A 72 20.42 -26.28 -12.27
CA GLY A 72 20.30 -27.17 -11.11
C GLY A 72 19.57 -26.59 -9.89
N LEU A 73 19.11 -25.36 -9.94
CA LEU A 73 18.37 -24.73 -8.86
C LEU A 73 17.08 -25.50 -8.61
N ASP A 74 16.86 -25.92 -7.37
CA ASP A 74 15.64 -26.62 -6.94
C ASP A 74 14.52 -25.65 -6.52
N ARG A 75 13.37 -26.21 -6.09
CA ARG A 75 12.22 -25.41 -5.68
C ARG A 75 12.50 -24.52 -4.47
N ASP A 76 13.33 -24.99 -3.54
CA ASP A 76 13.64 -24.25 -2.32
C ASP A 76 14.51 -23.02 -2.65
N GLY A 77 15.53 -23.24 -3.46
CA GLY A 77 16.38 -22.14 -3.95
C GLY A 77 15.60 -21.14 -4.80
N MET A 78 14.65 -21.62 -5.62
CA MET A 78 13.83 -20.74 -6.47
C MET A 78 12.86 -19.88 -5.65
N ALA A 79 12.14 -20.47 -4.69
CA ALA A 79 11.23 -19.72 -3.82
C ALA A 79 11.98 -18.74 -2.90
N ALA A 80 13.14 -19.13 -2.36
CA ALA A 80 13.97 -18.26 -1.54
C ALA A 80 14.54 -17.08 -2.34
N ALA A 81 15.00 -17.32 -3.57
CA ALA A 81 15.46 -16.25 -4.46
C ALA A 81 14.32 -15.30 -4.87
N PHE A 82 13.13 -15.84 -5.04
CA PHE A 82 11.94 -15.01 -5.31
C PHE A 82 11.61 -14.11 -4.12
N LEU A 83 11.64 -14.64 -2.89
CA LEU A 83 11.46 -13.87 -1.65
C LEU A 83 12.50 -12.73 -1.57
N LEU A 84 13.78 -13.03 -1.79
CA LEU A 84 14.84 -12.01 -1.78
C LEU A 84 14.62 -10.95 -2.86
N ARG A 85 14.17 -11.34 -4.06
CA ARG A 85 13.88 -10.40 -5.13
C ARG A 85 12.76 -9.42 -4.76
N LEU A 86 11.67 -9.92 -4.16
CA LEU A 86 10.58 -9.06 -3.68
C LEU A 86 11.06 -8.09 -2.61
N ALA A 87 11.85 -8.57 -1.64
CA ALA A 87 12.41 -7.74 -0.59
C ALA A 87 13.37 -6.68 -1.15
N LEU A 88 14.22 -7.05 -2.10
CA LEU A 88 15.13 -6.12 -2.76
C LEU A 88 14.37 -5.03 -3.54
N GLN A 89 13.35 -5.40 -4.29
CA GLN A 89 12.51 -4.43 -5.00
C GLN A 89 11.83 -3.48 -4.03
N GLY A 90 11.29 -3.98 -2.92
CA GLY A 90 10.62 -3.14 -1.92
C GLY A 90 11.55 -2.16 -1.21
N VAL A 91 12.79 -2.56 -0.90
CA VAL A 91 13.83 -1.66 -0.39
C VAL A 91 14.15 -0.57 -1.41
N MET A 92 14.30 -0.93 -2.68
CA MET A 92 14.60 0.03 -3.74
C MET A 92 13.46 1.05 -3.91
N GLU A 93 12.20 0.62 -3.84
CA GLU A 93 11.03 1.50 -3.86
C GLU A 93 11.04 2.45 -2.65
N THR A 94 11.40 1.96 -1.47
CA THR A 94 11.50 2.77 -0.25
C THR A 94 12.64 3.80 -0.37
N LEU A 95 13.81 3.38 -0.84
CA LEU A 95 14.96 4.26 -1.02
C LEU A 95 14.69 5.35 -2.05
N ALA A 96 14.00 5.02 -3.14
CA ALA A 96 13.61 5.99 -4.16
C ALA A 96 12.66 7.09 -3.62
N ALA A 97 11.91 6.79 -2.57
CA ALA A 97 11.04 7.74 -1.87
C ALA A 97 11.81 8.61 -0.84
N CYS A 98 13.02 8.23 -0.43
CA CYS A 98 13.85 9.02 0.47
C CYS A 98 14.49 10.21 -0.25
N ARG A 99 14.44 11.40 0.35
CA ARG A 99 15.09 12.61 -0.17
C ARG A 99 15.77 13.38 0.98
N PRO A 100 17.03 13.78 0.86
CA PRO A 100 17.95 13.42 -0.23
C PRO A 100 18.24 11.91 -0.28
N ALA A 101 18.61 11.40 -1.45
CA ALA A 101 18.99 10.01 -1.59
C ALA A 101 20.19 9.70 -0.69
N LEU A 102 20.12 8.59 0.04
CA LEU A 102 21.23 8.15 0.87
C LEU A 102 22.40 7.70 -0.02
N PRO A 103 23.63 8.13 0.28
CA PRO A 103 24.79 7.64 -0.42
C PRO A 103 24.96 6.12 -0.29
N PRO A 104 25.52 5.46 -1.29
CA PRO A 104 25.84 4.04 -1.19
C PRO A 104 26.80 3.75 -0.02
N GLY A 105 26.45 2.77 0.81
CA GLY A 105 27.28 2.33 1.95
C GLY A 105 27.06 3.11 3.24
N GLU A 106 26.18 4.09 3.25
CA GLU A 106 25.85 4.81 4.47
C GLU A 106 24.99 3.95 5.40
N ASP A 107 25.33 4.00 6.71
CA ASP A 107 24.58 3.31 7.75
C ASP A 107 23.24 3.98 7.98
N VAL A 108 22.21 3.18 8.26
CA VAL A 108 20.88 3.68 8.59
C VAL A 108 20.87 4.21 10.01
N ALA A 109 20.46 5.46 10.15
CA ALA A 109 20.28 6.10 11.44
C ALA A 109 18.94 5.69 12.08
N TRP A 110 19.01 5.01 13.21
CA TRP A 110 17.83 4.57 13.96
C TRP A 110 17.47 5.56 15.06
N GLN A 111 16.18 5.72 15.30
CA GLN A 111 15.66 6.50 16.42
C GLN A 111 15.16 5.56 17.55
N ALA A 112 15.32 6.01 18.81
CA ALA A 112 14.72 5.30 19.92
C ALA A 112 13.18 5.38 19.84
N PRO A 113 12.45 4.32 20.18
CA PRO A 113 12.91 3.04 20.77
C PRO A 113 13.22 1.94 19.76
N LEU A 114 13.03 2.17 18.45
CA LEU A 114 13.15 1.14 17.41
C LEU A 114 14.61 0.69 17.21
N ASP A 115 15.58 1.55 17.52
CA ASP A 115 17.01 1.23 17.54
C ASP A 115 17.33 -0.04 18.35
N LYS A 116 16.70 -0.18 19.52
CA LYS A 116 16.87 -1.35 20.39
C LYS A 116 16.24 -2.61 19.81
N MET A 117 15.05 -2.47 19.21
CA MET A 117 14.37 -3.59 18.57
C MET A 117 15.16 -4.09 17.35
N ALA A 118 15.62 -3.17 16.48
CA ALA A 118 16.44 -3.49 15.32
C ALA A 118 17.78 -4.13 15.72
N SER A 119 18.49 -3.56 16.69
CA SER A 119 19.75 -4.10 17.18
C SER A 119 19.61 -5.51 17.78
N ALA A 120 18.53 -5.76 18.54
CA ALA A 120 18.23 -7.08 19.09
C ALA A 120 17.94 -8.10 17.99
N ALA A 121 17.17 -7.72 16.97
CA ALA A 121 16.87 -8.55 15.82
C ALA A 121 18.12 -8.88 15.01
N LEU A 122 18.93 -7.88 14.66
CA LEU A 122 20.17 -8.06 13.88
C LEU A 122 21.17 -8.95 14.61
N LYS A 123 21.34 -8.80 15.94
CA LYS A 123 22.18 -9.67 16.74
C LYS A 123 21.79 -11.13 16.64
N LYS A 124 20.49 -11.44 16.64
CA LYS A 124 19.97 -12.81 16.53
C LYS A 124 20.09 -13.36 15.10
N LEU A 125 19.96 -12.51 14.10
CA LEU A 125 20.14 -12.87 12.70
C LEU A 125 21.62 -12.96 12.28
N GLY A 126 22.55 -12.77 13.19
CA GLY A 126 24.00 -12.94 12.99
C GLY A 126 24.63 -11.85 12.11
N GLY A 127 24.09 -10.62 12.15
CA GLY A 127 24.48 -9.57 11.23
C GLY A 127 25.21 -8.36 11.82
N ALA A 128 25.98 -7.69 10.97
CA ALA A 128 26.54 -6.37 11.17
C ALA A 128 25.45 -5.27 11.12
N PRO A 129 25.74 -4.01 11.52
CA PRO A 129 24.86 -2.89 11.28
C PRO A 129 24.35 -2.82 9.83
N LEU A 130 23.14 -2.35 9.63
CA LEU A 130 22.54 -2.25 8.30
C LEU A 130 22.93 -0.96 7.63
N SER A 131 23.32 -1.10 6.37
CA SER A 131 23.57 0.02 5.47
C SER A 131 22.94 -0.23 4.09
N THR A 132 22.93 0.77 3.25
CA THR A 132 22.49 0.62 1.85
C THR A 132 23.33 -0.37 1.05
N ARG A 133 24.49 -0.82 1.58
CA ARG A 133 25.32 -1.89 1.02
C ARG A 133 24.58 -3.22 0.90
N GLU A 134 23.64 -3.49 1.79
CA GLU A 134 22.76 -4.69 1.73
C GLU A 134 22.07 -4.86 0.36
N ILE A 135 21.78 -3.74 -0.32
CA ILE A 135 21.16 -3.74 -1.65
C ILE A 135 22.11 -4.35 -2.69
N PHE A 136 23.39 -3.96 -2.66
CA PHE A 136 24.40 -4.50 -3.56
C PHE A 136 24.67 -5.98 -3.28
N GLU A 137 24.77 -6.35 -2.00
CA GLU A 137 24.97 -7.75 -1.60
C GLU A 137 23.81 -8.62 -2.05
N SER A 138 22.56 -8.15 -1.87
CA SER A 138 21.36 -8.84 -2.35
C SER A 138 21.34 -8.98 -3.88
N THR A 139 21.77 -7.94 -4.60
CA THR A 139 21.90 -7.99 -6.05
C THR A 139 22.91 -9.04 -6.47
N LEU A 140 24.07 -9.12 -5.79
CA LEU A 140 25.08 -10.15 -6.08
C LEU A 140 24.55 -11.56 -5.84
N LEU A 141 23.81 -11.79 -4.75
CA LEU A 141 23.16 -13.07 -4.47
C LEU A 141 22.15 -13.48 -5.56
N LEU A 142 21.45 -12.49 -6.15
CA LEU A 142 20.51 -12.72 -7.25
C LEU A 142 21.15 -12.80 -8.64
N THR A 143 22.46 -12.58 -8.77
CA THR A 143 23.18 -12.79 -10.04
C THR A 143 23.78 -14.20 -10.16
N ARG A 144 23.94 -14.91 -9.02
CA ARG A 144 24.58 -16.23 -8.98
C ARG A 144 23.74 -17.22 -8.20
N PRO A 145 23.18 -18.27 -8.82
CA PRO A 145 22.28 -19.23 -8.16
C PRO A 145 23.05 -20.23 -7.25
N SER A 146 24.13 -19.80 -6.59
CA SER A 146 24.96 -20.62 -5.72
C SER A 146 24.65 -20.43 -4.21
N ALA A 147 23.87 -19.44 -3.85
CA ALA A 147 23.51 -19.20 -2.47
C ALA A 147 22.47 -20.22 -1.98
N THR A 148 22.62 -20.69 -0.73
CA THR A 148 21.64 -21.58 -0.11
C THR A 148 20.35 -20.84 0.21
N PRO A 149 19.18 -21.53 0.27
CA PRO A 149 17.91 -20.92 0.66
C PRO A 149 17.98 -20.11 1.96
N ASP A 150 18.69 -20.63 2.97
CA ASP A 150 18.81 -19.99 4.29
C ASP A 150 19.51 -18.61 4.20
N VAL A 151 20.55 -18.50 3.37
CA VAL A 151 21.24 -17.22 3.12
C VAL A 151 20.30 -16.23 2.44
N LEU A 152 19.55 -16.67 1.43
CA LEU A 152 18.61 -15.81 0.69
C LEU A 152 17.45 -15.33 1.57
N ILE A 153 16.91 -16.22 2.40
CA ILE A 153 15.81 -15.89 3.34
C ILE A 153 16.30 -14.88 4.37
N ARG A 154 17.43 -15.15 5.01
CA ARG A 154 18.01 -14.25 6.02
C ARG A 154 18.32 -12.87 5.44
N GLN A 155 18.83 -12.81 4.23
CA GLN A 155 19.08 -11.56 3.52
C GLN A 155 17.75 -10.81 3.23
N ALA A 156 16.67 -11.51 2.85
CA ALA A 156 15.37 -10.89 2.66
C ALA A 156 14.82 -10.29 3.97
N VAL A 157 14.99 -10.99 5.11
CA VAL A 157 14.61 -10.47 6.43
C VAL A 157 15.42 -9.23 6.81
N ARG A 158 16.73 -9.22 6.53
CA ARG A 158 17.60 -8.04 6.74
C ARG A 158 17.15 -6.85 5.91
N LEU A 159 16.77 -7.08 4.64
CA LEU A 159 16.18 -6.03 3.79
C LEU A 159 14.85 -5.50 4.35
N GLY A 160 14.05 -6.36 4.98
CA GLY A 160 12.86 -5.94 5.72
C GLY A 160 13.20 -4.94 6.84
N ILE A 161 14.19 -5.26 7.68
CA ILE A 161 14.66 -4.35 8.74
C ILE A 161 15.22 -3.05 8.13
N LEU A 162 16.00 -3.15 7.05
CA LEU A 162 16.51 -1.97 6.33
C LEU A 162 15.38 -1.06 5.85
N THR A 163 14.30 -1.64 5.32
CA THR A 163 13.10 -0.87 4.90
C THR A 163 12.51 -0.06 6.06
N ILE A 164 12.42 -0.65 7.25
CA ILE A 164 11.94 0.08 8.44
C ILE A 164 12.86 1.26 8.76
N GLY A 165 14.17 1.05 8.79
CA GLY A 165 15.14 2.11 9.08
C GLY A 165 15.12 3.25 8.08
N LEU A 166 15.02 2.94 6.78
CA LEU A 166 14.85 3.95 5.73
C LEU A 166 13.55 4.72 5.87
N THR A 167 12.48 4.04 6.25
CA THR A 167 11.19 4.66 6.53
C THR A 167 11.26 5.63 7.71
N GLU A 168 11.92 5.23 8.82
CA GLU A 168 12.17 6.11 9.96
C GLU A 168 12.97 7.36 9.58
N GLN A 169 14.02 7.17 8.80
CA GLN A 169 14.89 8.26 8.39
C GLN A 169 14.15 9.27 7.50
N ARG A 170 13.24 8.79 6.63
CA ARG A 170 12.34 9.64 5.85
C ARG A 170 11.39 10.43 6.75
N GLN A 171 10.76 9.78 7.75
CA GLN A 171 9.85 10.42 8.69
C GLN A 171 10.52 11.55 9.48
N ALA A 172 11.78 11.38 9.85
CA ALA A 172 12.52 12.41 10.60
C ALA A 172 12.73 13.70 9.80
N GLN A 173 12.71 13.62 8.47
CA GLN A 173 13.02 14.73 7.59
C GLN A 173 11.80 15.55 7.13
N ASP A 174 10.62 14.95 7.00
CA ASP A 174 9.52 15.52 6.20
C ASP A 174 8.17 15.68 6.93
N GLN A 175 8.03 15.32 8.23
CA GLN A 175 6.70 15.19 8.81
C GLN A 175 6.13 16.44 9.48
N PRO A 176 4.89 16.83 9.12
CA PRO A 176 4.07 17.67 9.98
C PRO A 176 3.76 16.89 11.27
N SER A 177 4.02 17.49 12.42
CA SER A 177 3.56 16.99 13.72
C SER A 177 2.10 17.40 13.93
N GLY A 178 1.33 16.54 14.57
CA GLY A 178 -0.05 16.84 14.92
C GLY A 178 -1.08 16.01 14.15
N SER A 179 -2.27 16.51 14.00
CA SER A 179 -3.35 15.89 13.24
C SER A 179 -3.79 16.79 12.08
N MET A 180 -4.14 16.17 10.96
CA MET A 180 -4.69 16.84 9.78
C MET A 180 -6.10 16.36 9.49
N GLY A 181 -6.99 17.30 9.13
CA GLY A 181 -8.34 16.99 8.70
C GLY A 181 -8.38 16.31 7.34
N TYR A 182 -9.39 15.46 7.12
CA TYR A 182 -9.66 14.85 5.83
C TYR A 182 -11.14 14.89 5.46
N ARG A 183 -11.41 14.78 4.15
CA ARG A 183 -12.73 14.58 3.56
C ARG A 183 -12.58 13.49 2.50
N ALA A 184 -13.30 12.38 2.66
CA ALA A 184 -13.16 11.22 1.77
C ALA A 184 -14.52 10.72 1.28
N GLY A 185 -14.64 10.39 0.00
CA GLY A 185 -15.83 9.82 -0.62
C GLY A 185 -16.31 10.59 -1.84
N TYR A 186 -17.26 10.00 -2.56
CA TYR A 186 -17.76 10.53 -3.84
C TYR A 186 -18.42 11.90 -3.74
N GLY A 187 -18.91 12.30 -2.56
CA GLY A 187 -19.50 13.64 -2.35
C GLY A 187 -18.52 14.80 -2.62
N VAL A 188 -17.19 14.56 -2.58
CA VAL A 188 -16.20 15.60 -2.93
C VAL A 188 -16.29 16.00 -4.41
N LEU A 189 -16.90 15.16 -5.27
CA LEU A 189 -17.14 15.42 -6.68
C LEU A 189 -18.43 16.23 -6.93
N ALA A 190 -19.22 16.51 -5.89
CA ALA A 190 -20.52 17.19 -6.03
C ALA A 190 -20.36 18.66 -6.42
N GLY A 191 -21.39 19.19 -7.10
CA GLY A 191 -21.44 20.57 -7.54
C GLY A 191 -20.83 20.79 -8.93
N ASP A 192 -20.83 22.07 -9.33
CA ASP A 192 -20.34 22.52 -10.63
C ASP A 192 -19.01 23.25 -10.47
N ALA A 193 -17.94 22.48 -10.34
CA ALA A 193 -16.58 22.95 -10.16
C ALA A 193 -15.65 22.35 -11.23
N ILE A 194 -14.54 23.03 -11.50
CA ILE A 194 -13.42 22.47 -12.25
C ILE A 194 -12.70 21.49 -11.33
N LEU A 195 -12.74 20.19 -11.65
CA LEU A 195 -12.11 19.16 -10.83
C LEU A 195 -10.80 18.70 -11.45
N ILE A 196 -9.70 18.88 -10.74
CA ILE A 196 -8.38 18.40 -11.11
C ILE A 196 -8.07 17.19 -10.26
N GLY A 197 -8.10 15.99 -10.87
CA GLY A 197 -7.69 14.75 -10.22
C GLY A 197 -6.18 14.70 -10.04
N VAL A 198 -5.73 14.25 -8.88
CA VAL A 198 -4.30 14.10 -8.54
C VAL A 198 -4.06 12.65 -8.16
N SER A 199 -3.04 12.02 -8.75
CA SER A 199 -2.63 10.64 -8.44
C SER A 199 -1.11 10.50 -8.47
N GLY A 200 -0.57 9.67 -7.59
CA GLY A 200 0.83 9.21 -7.57
C GLY A 200 1.84 10.33 -7.27
N GLN A 201 2.30 10.44 -6.07
CA GLN A 201 3.42 11.30 -5.59
C GLN A 201 3.65 12.64 -6.35
N ILE A 202 2.78 13.59 -6.14
CA ILE A 202 2.92 14.94 -6.71
C ILE A 202 3.80 15.80 -5.79
N PRO A 203 4.75 16.58 -6.35
CA PRO A 203 5.56 17.48 -5.54
C PRO A 203 4.72 18.46 -4.71
N THR A 204 4.95 18.52 -3.41
CA THR A 204 4.22 19.40 -2.49
C THR A 204 4.27 20.87 -2.91
N ALA A 205 5.39 21.29 -3.50
CA ALA A 205 5.53 22.67 -4.03
C ALA A 205 4.51 22.95 -5.15
N LEU A 206 4.26 21.98 -6.03
CA LEU A 206 3.26 22.11 -7.10
C LEU A 206 1.84 22.17 -6.54
N VAL A 207 1.55 21.32 -5.54
CA VAL A 207 0.25 21.34 -4.85
C VAL A 207 -0.01 22.71 -4.21
N LYS A 208 0.97 23.24 -3.47
CA LYS A 208 0.89 24.57 -2.84
C LYS A 208 0.72 25.68 -3.89
N ALA A 209 1.43 25.61 -5.01
CA ALA A 209 1.29 26.57 -6.09
C ALA A 209 -0.11 26.54 -6.70
N LEU A 210 -0.66 25.37 -6.97
CA LEU A 210 -2.04 25.21 -7.46
C LEU A 210 -3.06 25.77 -6.46
N GLN A 211 -2.94 25.47 -5.18
CA GLN A 211 -3.83 26.00 -4.15
C GLN A 211 -3.78 27.54 -4.09
N LYS A 212 -2.59 28.14 -4.18
CA LYS A 212 -2.43 29.59 -4.19
C LYS A 212 -3.13 30.23 -5.40
N GLU A 213 -2.95 29.65 -6.58
CA GLU A 213 -3.58 30.14 -7.82
C GLU A 213 -5.12 29.96 -7.81
N THR A 214 -5.63 28.90 -7.16
CA THR A 214 -7.07 28.63 -7.09
C THR A 214 -7.80 29.44 -6.03
N ALA A 215 -7.12 29.85 -4.95
CA ALA A 215 -7.72 30.58 -3.82
C ALA A 215 -8.38 31.91 -4.20
N GLY A 216 -7.94 32.53 -5.31
CA GLY A 216 -8.50 33.80 -5.82
C GLY A 216 -9.65 33.65 -6.84
N LEU A 217 -9.94 32.41 -7.27
CA LEU A 217 -10.90 32.15 -8.34
C LEU A 217 -12.31 31.97 -7.76
N LYS A 218 -13.21 32.90 -8.05
CA LYS A 218 -14.57 32.91 -7.47
C LYS A 218 -15.58 32.03 -8.22
N LYS A 219 -15.52 31.93 -9.55
CA LYS A 219 -16.42 31.14 -10.42
C LYS A 219 -15.78 30.86 -11.78
N PRO A 220 -15.87 29.61 -12.30
CA PRO A 220 -16.23 28.43 -11.55
C PRO A 220 -15.17 28.11 -10.46
N GLU A 221 -15.61 27.51 -9.36
CA GLU A 221 -14.69 27.01 -8.32
C GLU A 221 -13.73 25.96 -8.91
N VAL A 222 -12.47 25.95 -8.46
CA VAL A 222 -11.50 24.92 -8.84
C VAL A 222 -11.15 24.11 -7.60
N ARG A 223 -11.25 22.79 -7.69
CA ARG A 223 -10.91 21.86 -6.61
C ARG A 223 -9.86 20.86 -7.07
N LEU A 224 -8.86 20.65 -6.23
CA LEU A 224 -7.95 19.51 -6.34
C LEU A 224 -8.60 18.34 -5.62
N ILE A 225 -8.62 17.18 -6.27
CA ILE A 225 -9.23 15.94 -5.76
C ILE A 225 -8.20 14.82 -5.83
N SER A 226 -7.91 14.18 -4.73
CA SER A 226 -7.02 13.01 -4.71
C SER A 226 -7.76 11.75 -5.16
N LEU A 227 -7.06 10.90 -5.90
CA LEU A 227 -7.51 9.59 -6.38
C LEU A 227 -6.77 8.48 -5.62
N GLY A 228 -7.02 8.38 -4.32
CA GLY A 228 -6.46 7.34 -3.45
C GLY A 228 -5.23 7.75 -2.64
N ASP A 229 -4.62 8.89 -2.94
CA ASP A 229 -3.43 9.36 -2.23
C ASP A 229 -3.79 10.32 -1.08
N TRP A 230 -3.09 10.20 0.04
CA TRP A 230 -3.16 11.13 1.16
C TRP A 230 -2.20 12.29 0.95
N ILE A 231 -2.63 13.35 0.27
CA ILE A 231 -1.78 14.48 -0.13
C ILE A 231 -2.00 15.67 0.82
N PRO A 232 -0.99 16.05 1.64
CA PRO A 232 -1.08 17.19 2.53
C PRO A 232 -1.22 18.51 1.78
N ALA A 233 -2.12 19.38 2.27
CA ALA A 233 -2.45 20.62 1.61
C ALA A 233 -2.83 21.71 2.64
N GLY A 234 -1.84 22.38 3.22
CA GLY A 234 -2.06 23.34 4.31
C GLY A 234 -2.28 22.60 5.65
N GLY A 235 -3.36 22.88 6.34
CA GLY A 235 -3.74 22.22 7.60
C GLY A 235 -4.53 20.92 7.43
N ASP A 236 -4.96 20.59 6.21
CA ASP A 236 -5.79 19.44 5.88
C ASP A 236 -5.19 18.64 4.72
N PHE A 237 -5.75 17.47 4.43
CA PHE A 237 -5.51 16.75 3.19
C PHE A 237 -6.36 17.30 2.04
N ILE A 238 -5.87 17.19 0.80
CA ILE A 238 -6.72 17.36 -0.38
C ILE A 238 -7.92 16.42 -0.26
N PRO A 239 -9.14 16.86 -0.61
CA PRO A 239 -10.31 15.97 -0.60
C PRO A 239 -10.05 14.72 -1.43
N ILE A 240 -10.35 13.54 -0.88
CA ILE A 240 -10.05 12.24 -1.47
C ILE A 240 -11.34 11.65 -2.03
N ALA A 241 -11.43 11.44 -3.34
CA ALA A 241 -12.66 10.94 -3.95
C ALA A 241 -12.89 9.44 -3.72
N CYS A 242 -11.81 8.65 -3.67
CA CYS A 242 -11.88 7.20 -3.72
C CYS A 242 -10.59 6.57 -3.16
N THR A 243 -10.57 5.25 -3.05
CA THR A 243 -9.35 4.47 -2.82
C THR A 243 -8.55 4.29 -4.12
N SER A 244 -7.33 3.79 -4.02
CA SER A 244 -6.49 3.57 -5.20
C SER A 244 -7.10 2.56 -6.17
N GLY A 245 -7.81 1.55 -5.67
CA GLY A 245 -8.52 0.55 -6.48
C GLY A 245 -9.71 1.11 -7.27
N GLU A 246 -10.32 2.20 -6.77
CA GLU A 246 -11.48 2.86 -7.40
C GLU A 246 -11.11 4.04 -8.32
N ALA A 247 -9.83 4.40 -8.44
CA ALA A 247 -9.40 5.62 -9.15
C ALA A 247 -9.90 5.69 -10.61
N GLU A 248 -9.87 4.58 -11.33
CA GLU A 248 -10.40 4.52 -12.71
C GLU A 248 -11.92 4.66 -12.75
N THR A 249 -12.61 4.19 -11.72
CA THR A 249 -14.08 4.33 -11.59
C THR A 249 -14.47 5.80 -11.44
N VAL A 250 -13.68 6.59 -10.69
CA VAL A 250 -13.88 8.04 -10.58
C VAL A 250 -13.71 8.74 -11.94
N LEU A 251 -12.71 8.35 -12.73
CA LEU A 251 -12.57 8.85 -14.11
C LEU A 251 -13.79 8.55 -14.94
N ALA A 252 -14.31 7.32 -14.86
CA ALA A 252 -15.49 6.88 -15.62
C ALA A 252 -16.76 7.67 -15.24
N SER A 253 -16.79 8.37 -14.11
CA SER A 253 -17.87 9.29 -13.73
C SER A 253 -18.01 10.49 -14.69
N GLY A 254 -16.95 10.83 -15.44
CA GLY A 254 -16.89 11.99 -16.31
C GLY A 254 -16.85 13.35 -15.60
N LYS A 255 -16.62 13.36 -14.28
CA LYS A 255 -16.57 14.58 -13.48
C LYS A 255 -15.21 15.29 -13.52
N LEU A 256 -14.12 14.54 -13.72
CA LEU A 256 -12.78 15.12 -13.75
C LEU A 256 -12.52 15.87 -15.06
N ASN A 257 -11.95 17.04 -14.95
CA ASN A 257 -11.61 17.88 -16.10
C ASN A 257 -10.13 17.76 -16.50
N LEU A 258 -9.28 17.27 -15.58
CA LEU A 258 -7.86 17.05 -15.83
C LEU A 258 -7.33 16.02 -14.81
N LEU A 259 -6.42 15.16 -15.25
CA LEU A 259 -5.59 14.34 -14.37
C LEU A 259 -4.17 14.91 -14.30
N LEU A 260 -3.72 15.23 -13.09
CA LEU A 260 -2.32 15.50 -12.78
C LEU A 260 -1.70 14.20 -12.24
N ALA A 261 -0.87 13.56 -13.06
CA ALA A 261 -0.29 12.27 -12.78
C ALA A 261 1.17 12.37 -12.32
N GLY A 262 1.47 11.82 -11.16
CA GLY A 262 2.81 11.66 -10.63
C GLY A 262 3.51 10.40 -11.13
N PRO A 263 4.78 10.19 -10.73
CA PRO A 263 5.58 9.03 -11.17
C PRO A 263 5.01 7.68 -10.78
N GLN A 264 4.17 7.62 -9.75
CA GLN A 264 3.56 6.38 -9.23
C GLN A 264 2.11 6.20 -9.68
N SER A 265 1.61 7.06 -10.58
CA SER A 265 0.27 6.86 -11.18
C SER A 265 0.23 5.61 -12.04
N ASP A 266 -0.85 4.82 -11.88
CA ASP A 266 -1.04 3.63 -12.69
C ASP A 266 -1.18 3.97 -14.18
N PRO A 267 -0.47 3.26 -15.07
CA PRO A 267 -0.62 3.45 -16.52
C PRO A 267 -2.05 3.24 -17.02
N GLY A 268 -2.82 2.37 -16.34
CA GLY A 268 -4.23 2.14 -16.63
C GLY A 268 -5.08 3.39 -16.45
N LEU A 269 -4.81 4.17 -15.41
CA LEU A 269 -5.49 5.45 -15.15
C LEU A 269 -5.27 6.44 -16.31
N ILE A 270 -4.03 6.55 -16.80
CA ILE A 270 -3.70 7.39 -17.95
C ILE A 270 -4.38 6.91 -19.22
N ALA A 271 -4.42 5.58 -19.43
CA ALA A 271 -5.09 4.99 -20.59
C ALA A 271 -6.61 5.22 -20.59
N VAL A 272 -7.25 5.18 -19.43
CA VAL A 272 -8.68 5.50 -19.28
C VAL A 272 -8.93 6.98 -19.56
N CYS A 273 -8.08 7.89 -19.11
CA CYS A 273 -8.16 9.31 -19.47
C CYS A 273 -8.17 9.53 -20.98
N GLY A 274 -7.30 8.82 -21.72
CA GLY A 274 -7.26 8.90 -23.20
C GLY A 274 -8.56 8.46 -23.87
N LYS A 275 -9.28 7.49 -23.29
CA LYS A 275 -10.59 7.04 -23.82
C LYS A 275 -11.73 8.00 -23.48
N LEU A 276 -11.57 8.79 -22.44
CA LEU A 276 -12.58 9.74 -21.95
C LEU A 276 -12.30 11.18 -22.40
N ASP A 277 -11.29 11.40 -23.26
CA ASP A 277 -10.81 12.74 -23.66
C ASP A 277 -10.48 13.65 -22.46
N THR A 278 -10.10 13.05 -21.34
CA THR A 278 -9.68 13.78 -20.14
C THR A 278 -8.19 14.13 -20.27
N PRO A 279 -7.81 15.42 -20.28
CA PRO A 279 -6.40 15.80 -20.38
C PRO A 279 -5.56 15.24 -19.23
N VAL A 280 -4.33 14.80 -19.55
CA VAL A 280 -3.34 14.33 -18.58
C VAL A 280 -2.12 15.23 -18.63
N ILE A 281 -1.66 15.66 -17.46
CA ILE A 281 -0.38 16.35 -17.28
C ILE A 281 0.48 15.49 -16.35
N LEU A 282 1.73 15.23 -16.77
CA LEU A 282 2.69 14.51 -15.94
C LEU A 282 3.47 15.49 -15.07
N SER A 283 3.51 15.26 -13.77
CA SER A 283 4.22 16.15 -12.83
C SER A 283 5.73 16.21 -13.07
N LYS A 284 6.32 15.16 -13.67
CA LYS A 284 7.76 15.12 -14.05
C LYS A 284 8.15 16.19 -15.07
N ASP A 285 7.20 16.70 -15.85
CA ASP A 285 7.44 17.73 -16.87
C ASP A 285 7.50 19.14 -16.24
N ASN A 286 7.47 19.26 -14.91
CA ASN A 286 7.48 20.51 -14.15
C ASN A 286 6.47 21.56 -14.66
N PRO A 287 5.20 21.20 -14.84
CA PRO A 287 4.20 22.12 -15.37
C PRO A 287 3.95 23.27 -14.39
N GLY A 288 3.86 24.49 -14.89
CA GLY A 288 3.43 25.63 -14.09
C GLY A 288 1.95 25.51 -13.70
N ALA A 289 1.58 25.95 -12.48
CA ALA A 289 0.20 25.92 -12.00
C ALA A 289 -0.80 26.61 -12.95
N ALA A 290 -0.43 27.76 -13.52
CA ALA A 290 -1.25 28.48 -14.50
C ALA A 290 -1.54 27.67 -15.78
N ALA A 291 -0.58 26.88 -16.26
CA ALA A 291 -0.77 26.02 -17.44
C ALA A 291 -1.75 24.87 -17.15
N ILE A 292 -1.65 24.27 -15.96
CA ILE A 292 -2.57 23.24 -15.49
C ILE A 292 -4.00 23.79 -15.43
N LEU A 293 -4.17 24.95 -14.79
CA LEU A 293 -5.48 25.60 -14.66
C LEU A 293 -6.09 25.98 -16.00
N LYS A 294 -5.28 26.47 -16.94
CA LYS A 294 -5.74 26.78 -18.30
C LYS A 294 -6.28 25.55 -19.02
N GLN A 295 -5.58 24.41 -18.94
CA GLN A 295 -6.03 23.17 -19.56
C GLN A 295 -7.28 22.61 -18.88
N ALA A 296 -7.33 22.62 -17.54
CA ALA A 296 -8.48 22.13 -16.78
C ALA A 296 -9.74 22.95 -17.11
N ARG A 297 -9.62 24.29 -17.22
CA ARG A 297 -10.72 25.18 -17.61
C ARG A 297 -11.19 24.88 -19.03
N ALA A 298 -10.29 24.75 -20.00
CA ALA A 298 -10.64 24.43 -21.37
C ALA A 298 -11.36 23.07 -21.51
N ALA A 299 -11.00 22.10 -20.68
CA ALA A 299 -11.70 20.81 -20.62
C ALA A 299 -13.07 20.94 -19.95
N PHE A 300 -13.19 21.74 -18.89
CA PHE A 300 -14.47 22.02 -18.24
C PHE A 300 -15.48 22.66 -19.21
N ASP A 301 -15.06 23.64 -19.99
CA ASP A 301 -15.91 24.33 -20.96
C ASP A 301 -16.39 23.43 -22.11
N ARG A 302 -15.64 22.36 -22.41
CA ARG A 302 -15.98 21.37 -23.46
C ARG A 302 -16.73 20.16 -22.95
N ARG A 303 -16.82 19.97 -21.61
CA ARG A 303 -17.44 18.76 -21.06
C ARG A 303 -18.93 18.69 -21.42
N THR A 304 -19.39 17.51 -21.80
CA THR A 304 -20.83 17.20 -21.84
C THR A 304 -21.24 16.91 -20.39
N PRO A 305 -22.29 17.54 -19.88
CA PRO A 305 -22.82 17.22 -18.55
C PRO A 305 -23.14 15.72 -18.48
N GLY A 306 -22.39 15.00 -17.62
CA GLY A 306 -22.62 13.56 -17.42
C GLY A 306 -23.91 13.33 -16.63
N SER A 307 -24.48 12.15 -16.80
CA SER A 307 -25.67 11.71 -16.02
C SER A 307 -25.39 11.47 -14.53
N PHE A 308 -24.10 11.31 -14.17
CA PHE A 308 -23.72 11.05 -12.79
C PHE A 308 -23.74 12.32 -11.93
N THR A 309 -24.59 12.33 -10.93
CA THR A 309 -24.68 13.41 -9.93
C THR A 309 -24.41 12.82 -8.54
N PRO A 310 -23.20 13.00 -8.00
CA PRO A 310 -22.87 12.47 -6.69
C PRO A 310 -23.66 13.20 -5.61
N ASP A 311 -24.16 12.44 -4.64
CA ASP A 311 -24.74 13.00 -3.43
C ASP A 311 -23.64 13.69 -2.60
N ALA A 312 -23.83 14.98 -2.31
CA ALA A 312 -22.90 15.77 -1.50
C ALA A 312 -22.78 15.26 -0.06
N GLY A 313 -23.72 14.48 0.43
CA GLY A 313 -23.70 13.85 1.75
C GLY A 313 -22.78 12.62 1.84
N LEU A 314 -22.31 12.06 0.73
CA LEU A 314 -21.42 10.90 0.69
C LEU A 314 -19.96 11.29 0.98
N ILE A 315 -19.70 11.88 2.13
CA ILE A 315 -18.38 12.33 2.59
C ILE A 315 -18.14 11.88 4.02
N GLY A 316 -17.15 11.03 4.23
CA GLY A 316 -16.55 10.80 5.54
C GLY A 316 -15.59 11.93 5.90
N THR A 317 -15.62 12.37 7.14
CA THR A 317 -14.75 13.44 7.66
C THR A 317 -14.10 13.02 8.96
N GLY A 318 -12.90 13.52 9.24
CA GLY A 318 -12.21 13.21 10.48
C GLY A 318 -10.81 13.78 10.50
N LYS A 319 -9.96 13.18 11.33
CA LYS A 319 -8.56 13.55 11.47
C LYS A 319 -7.64 12.35 11.30
N VAL A 320 -6.55 12.56 10.61
CA VAL A 320 -5.43 11.62 10.51
C VAL A 320 -4.39 12.03 11.55
N CYS A 321 -3.92 11.07 12.32
CA CYS A 321 -2.92 11.29 13.35
C CYS A 321 -1.52 11.06 12.77
N LEU A 322 -0.70 12.10 12.75
CA LEU A 322 0.64 12.11 12.17
C LEU A 322 1.74 12.06 13.26
N GLY A 323 1.47 12.57 14.44
CA GLY A 323 2.43 12.63 15.52
C GLY A 323 2.19 11.60 16.63
N SER A 324 3.25 11.24 17.37
CA SER A 324 3.17 10.22 18.44
C SER A 324 2.16 10.56 19.55
N ALA A 325 1.95 11.83 19.86
CA ALA A 325 0.98 12.24 20.87
C ALA A 325 -0.48 12.05 20.42
N ASP A 326 -0.75 12.36 19.14
CA ASP A 326 -2.10 12.23 18.57
C ASP A 326 -2.44 10.78 18.26
N VAL A 327 -1.44 9.97 17.92
CA VAL A 327 -1.58 8.52 17.68
C VAL A 327 -2.18 7.83 18.91
N GLU A 328 -1.84 8.25 20.12
CA GLU A 328 -2.42 7.67 21.33
C GLU A 328 -3.90 7.92 21.48
N ALA A 329 -4.34 9.12 21.12
CA ALA A 329 -5.77 9.42 21.07
C ALA A 329 -6.46 8.57 20.00
N ALA A 330 -5.82 8.39 18.83
CA ALA A 330 -6.33 7.55 17.76
C ALA A 330 -6.35 6.06 18.12
N LEU A 331 -5.35 5.60 18.87
CA LEU A 331 -5.27 4.21 19.35
C LEU A 331 -6.27 3.91 20.48
N GLN A 332 -6.97 4.91 21.01
CA GLN A 332 -7.93 4.78 22.11
C GLN A 332 -7.35 3.98 23.32
N VAL A 333 -6.08 4.24 23.66
CA VAL A 333 -5.33 3.48 24.67
C VAL A 333 -5.87 3.73 26.08
N GLY A 334 -6.89 2.95 26.47
CA GLY A 334 -7.32 2.81 27.87
C GLY A 334 -6.40 1.87 28.65
N PRO A 335 -6.60 1.73 29.98
CA PRO A 335 -5.80 0.84 30.82
C PRO A 335 -5.86 -0.64 30.41
N SER A 336 -6.93 -1.07 29.77
CA SER A 336 -7.19 -2.45 29.36
C SER A 336 -7.35 -2.60 27.84
N ALA A 337 -7.01 -1.57 27.04
CA ALA A 337 -7.21 -1.60 25.62
C ALA A 337 -6.35 -2.66 24.95
N LYS A 338 -6.95 -3.46 24.08
CA LYS A 338 -6.27 -4.33 23.11
C LYS A 338 -6.40 -3.66 21.74
N ILE A 339 -5.31 -3.56 21.00
CA ILE A 339 -5.24 -2.79 19.76
C ILE A 339 -4.98 -3.73 18.60
N ALA A 340 -5.75 -3.57 17.51
CA ALA A 340 -5.50 -4.14 16.19
C ALA A 340 -5.20 -3.03 15.19
N LEU A 341 -4.14 -3.21 14.38
CA LEU A 341 -3.82 -2.33 13.28
C LEU A 341 -4.21 -2.98 11.96
N LEU A 342 -5.03 -2.31 11.16
CA LEU A 342 -5.50 -2.77 9.85
C LEU A 342 -5.11 -1.78 8.78
N GLY A 343 -4.50 -2.23 7.70
CA GLY A 343 -4.19 -1.32 6.61
C GLY A 343 -3.68 -2.01 5.36
N GLY A 344 -3.07 -1.23 4.49
CA GLY A 344 -2.58 -1.66 3.20
C GLY A 344 -3.40 -1.13 2.04
N ALA A 345 -3.00 -1.52 0.84
CA ALA A 345 -3.62 -1.09 -0.40
C ALA A 345 -4.79 -1.98 -0.81
N ASP A 346 -5.63 -1.47 -1.70
CA ASP A 346 -6.66 -2.26 -2.36
C ASP A 346 -6.06 -3.40 -3.21
N THR A 347 -6.78 -4.51 -3.27
CA THR A 347 -6.45 -5.66 -4.12
C THR A 347 -7.67 -6.13 -4.90
N LEU A 348 -7.48 -6.51 -6.16
CA LEU A 348 -8.54 -7.10 -7.01
C LEU A 348 -8.71 -8.61 -6.77
N LEU A 349 -8.00 -9.20 -5.82
CA LEU A 349 -8.17 -10.62 -5.44
C LEU A 349 -9.51 -10.89 -4.76
N GLN A 350 -10.16 -9.85 -4.27
CA GLN A 350 -11.51 -9.89 -3.66
C GLN A 350 -12.21 -8.55 -3.88
N SER A 351 -13.50 -8.46 -3.54
CA SER A 351 -14.26 -7.22 -3.67
C SER A 351 -13.62 -6.08 -2.90
N LEU A 352 -13.45 -4.94 -3.55
CA LEU A 352 -12.82 -3.75 -2.94
C LEU A 352 -13.58 -3.33 -1.69
N GLY A 353 -12.85 -3.09 -0.62
CA GLY A 353 -13.36 -2.66 0.67
C GLY A 353 -14.01 -3.77 1.52
N HIS A 354 -14.27 -4.95 0.97
CA HIS A 354 -14.97 -6.02 1.71
C HIS A 354 -14.16 -6.45 2.94
N LEU A 355 -12.95 -6.93 2.74
CA LEU A 355 -12.12 -7.46 3.82
C LEU A 355 -11.85 -6.42 4.92
N PRO A 356 -11.33 -5.21 4.64
CA PRO A 356 -11.02 -4.26 5.68
C PRO A 356 -12.25 -3.84 6.49
N VAL A 357 -13.40 -3.64 5.84
CA VAL A 357 -14.65 -3.23 6.50
C VAL A 357 -15.20 -4.33 7.40
N GLU A 358 -15.32 -5.56 6.91
CA GLU A 358 -15.85 -6.67 7.69
C GLU A 358 -14.91 -7.05 8.85
N LEU A 359 -13.61 -7.05 8.63
CA LEU A 359 -12.63 -7.32 9.68
C LEU A 359 -12.65 -6.24 10.78
N ALA A 360 -12.77 -4.96 10.41
CA ALA A 360 -12.86 -3.89 11.41
C ALA A 360 -14.12 -4.02 12.26
N LYS A 361 -15.26 -4.35 11.66
CA LYS A 361 -16.51 -4.61 12.40
C LYS A 361 -16.36 -5.79 13.34
N ALA A 362 -15.80 -6.90 12.87
CA ALA A 362 -15.60 -8.12 13.66
C ALA A 362 -14.66 -7.88 14.85
N LEU A 363 -13.50 -7.25 14.64
CA LEU A 363 -12.54 -6.94 15.72
C LEU A 363 -13.15 -6.01 16.78
N ARG A 364 -13.94 -5.03 16.36
CA ARG A 364 -14.64 -4.15 17.31
C ARG A 364 -15.73 -4.89 18.09
N GLY A 365 -16.36 -5.89 17.51
CA GLY A 365 -17.28 -6.79 18.19
C GLY A 365 -16.63 -7.58 19.32
N GLU A 366 -15.32 -7.78 19.26
CA GLU A 366 -14.48 -8.46 20.26
C GLU A 366 -13.74 -7.47 21.19
N ASP A 367 -14.23 -6.24 21.33
CA ASP A 367 -13.66 -5.18 22.18
C ASP A 367 -12.20 -4.81 21.86
N LEU A 368 -11.76 -4.99 20.61
CA LEU A 368 -10.48 -4.46 20.16
C LEU A 368 -10.62 -3.04 19.63
N ALA A 369 -9.76 -2.14 20.07
CA ALA A 369 -9.60 -0.84 19.44
C ALA A 369 -8.92 -1.03 18.08
N VAL A 370 -9.55 -0.51 17.03
CA VAL A 370 -9.02 -0.63 15.66
C VAL A 370 -8.48 0.70 15.20
N SER A 371 -7.27 0.69 14.63
CA SER A 371 -6.72 1.83 13.90
C SER A 371 -6.27 1.38 12.51
N SER A 372 -6.36 2.29 11.54
CA SER A 372 -6.20 1.95 10.13
C SER A 372 -5.33 2.95 9.37
N TRP A 373 -4.72 2.49 8.27
CA TRP A 373 -3.89 3.31 7.36
C TRP A 373 -4.11 2.88 5.90
N GLY A 374 -3.63 3.70 4.95
CA GLY A 374 -3.70 3.41 3.51
C GLY A 374 -5.13 3.40 2.94
N ASP A 375 -5.39 2.53 1.95
CA ASP A 375 -6.72 2.38 1.36
C ASP A 375 -7.74 1.82 2.36
N ALA A 376 -7.31 0.92 3.25
CA ALA A 376 -8.20 0.42 4.30
C ALA A 376 -8.76 1.55 5.17
N ALA A 377 -7.96 2.55 5.51
CA ALA A 377 -8.43 3.73 6.24
C ALA A 377 -9.44 4.55 5.45
N LEU A 378 -9.27 4.68 4.12
CA LEU A 378 -10.25 5.33 3.25
C LEU A 378 -11.58 4.58 3.23
N TRP A 379 -11.55 3.23 3.21
CA TRP A 379 -12.76 2.43 3.33
C TRP A 379 -13.48 2.66 4.67
N MET A 380 -12.72 2.74 5.79
CA MET A 380 -13.30 3.06 7.10
C MET A 380 -13.95 4.44 7.10
N ALA A 381 -13.27 5.45 6.52
CA ALA A 381 -13.76 6.80 6.41
C ALA A 381 -15.04 6.89 5.55
N LYS A 382 -15.08 6.23 4.39
CA LYS A 382 -16.25 6.19 3.49
C LYS A 382 -17.46 5.48 4.12
N GLN A 383 -17.23 4.51 5.01
CA GLN A 383 -18.28 3.75 5.70
C GLN A 383 -18.62 4.33 7.08
N ASP A 384 -18.05 5.49 7.44
CA ASP A 384 -18.23 6.15 8.75
C ASP A 384 -17.98 5.21 9.95
N LEU A 385 -16.99 4.31 9.79
CA LEU A 385 -16.60 3.42 10.87
C LEU A 385 -15.74 4.16 11.89
N PRO A 386 -16.06 4.07 13.20
CA PRO A 386 -15.34 4.78 14.26
C PRO A 386 -14.00 4.08 14.56
N VAL A 387 -13.01 4.31 13.72
CA VAL A 387 -11.63 3.82 13.86
C VAL A 387 -10.64 4.98 13.86
N GLY A 388 -9.51 4.81 14.53
CA GLY A 388 -8.41 5.77 14.46
C GLY A 388 -7.75 5.71 13.08
N ILE A 389 -7.57 6.85 12.42
CA ILE A 389 -6.85 6.90 11.16
C ILE A 389 -5.43 7.38 11.40
N LEU A 390 -4.47 6.58 10.97
CA LEU A 390 -3.05 6.81 11.06
C LEU A 390 -2.51 7.30 9.71
N ASP A 391 -1.29 7.81 9.71
CA ASP A 391 -0.59 8.22 8.49
C ASP A 391 -0.63 7.15 7.39
N ALA A 392 -0.86 7.59 6.18
CA ALA A 392 -1.22 6.75 5.04
C ALA A 392 -0.27 5.58 4.76
N ASP A 393 1.04 5.85 4.77
CA ASP A 393 2.04 4.86 4.37
C ASP A 393 2.77 4.23 5.56
N GLU A 394 2.85 4.94 6.67
CA GLU A 394 3.75 4.66 7.78
C GLU A 394 3.03 4.50 9.12
N GLY A 395 1.71 4.54 9.08
CA GLY A 395 0.85 4.46 10.26
C GLY A 395 1.19 3.34 11.24
N PRO A 396 1.46 2.09 10.79
CA PRO A 396 1.84 1.02 11.71
C PRO A 396 3.17 1.32 12.42
N LEU A 397 4.16 1.93 11.76
CA LEU A 397 5.44 2.27 12.38
C LEU A 397 5.29 3.37 13.42
N THR A 398 4.50 4.40 13.11
CA THR A 398 4.17 5.50 14.03
C THR A 398 3.47 4.97 15.29
N ALA A 399 2.50 4.06 15.12
CA ALA A 399 1.81 3.40 16.25
C ALA A 399 2.77 2.53 17.08
N VAL A 400 3.60 1.72 16.45
CA VAL A 400 4.59 0.87 17.12
C VAL A 400 5.58 1.73 17.92
N ARG A 401 6.08 2.84 17.34
CA ARG A 401 6.97 3.78 18.03
C ARG A 401 6.31 4.39 19.25
N ALA A 402 5.06 4.87 19.12
CA ALA A 402 4.32 5.46 20.24
C ALA A 402 4.10 4.45 21.37
N LEU A 403 3.71 3.21 21.06
CA LEU A 403 3.51 2.15 22.04
C LEU A 403 4.82 1.69 22.68
N ALA A 404 5.90 1.56 21.93
CA ALA A 404 7.21 1.15 22.41
C ALA A 404 7.83 2.20 23.34
N SER A 405 7.71 3.48 23.02
CA SER A 405 8.19 4.59 23.86
C SER A 405 7.56 4.57 25.25
N ARG A 406 6.32 4.09 25.36
CA ARG A 406 5.59 3.95 26.63
C ARG A 406 5.66 2.56 27.26
N LYS A 407 6.42 1.64 26.68
CA LYS A 407 6.50 0.23 27.12
C LYS A 407 5.14 -0.47 27.10
N LYS A 408 4.26 -0.10 26.15
CA LYS A 408 2.91 -0.64 25.97
C LYS A 408 2.74 -1.52 24.73
N LEU A 409 3.82 -2.06 24.15
CA LEU A 409 3.71 -2.94 22.98
C LEU A 409 2.85 -4.19 23.22
N SER A 410 2.73 -4.64 24.48
CA SER A 410 1.91 -5.80 24.83
C SER A 410 0.40 -5.62 24.57
N VAL A 411 -0.08 -4.38 24.45
CA VAL A 411 -1.50 -4.12 24.09
C VAL A 411 -1.75 -4.31 22.59
N LEU A 412 -0.71 -4.28 21.76
CA LEU A 412 -0.81 -4.50 20.32
C LEU A 412 -0.98 -6.00 20.04
N LYS A 413 -2.18 -6.39 19.60
CA LYS A 413 -2.50 -7.78 19.29
C LYS A 413 -1.93 -8.24 17.97
N GLY A 414 -1.86 -7.35 16.99
CA GLY A 414 -1.26 -7.64 15.70
C GLY A 414 -1.47 -6.50 14.70
N ILE A 415 -0.82 -6.67 13.55
CA ILE A 415 -0.86 -5.77 12.41
C ILE A 415 -1.31 -6.59 11.21
N CYS A 416 -2.39 -6.20 10.54
CA CYS A 416 -2.89 -6.88 9.35
C CYS A 416 -2.77 -5.99 8.12
N PHE A 417 -2.10 -6.48 7.10
CA PHE A 417 -2.12 -5.93 5.76
C PHE A 417 -3.25 -6.59 4.98
N THR A 418 -4.36 -5.88 4.79
CA THR A 418 -5.56 -6.38 4.11
C THR A 418 -5.37 -6.52 2.60
N GLY A 419 -4.37 -5.87 2.04
CA GLY A 419 -3.92 -6.00 0.66
C GLY A 419 -2.53 -5.40 0.48
N LEU A 420 -1.85 -5.80 -0.59
CA LEU A 420 -0.54 -5.32 -1.00
C LEU A 420 -0.60 -4.95 -2.48
N LYS A 421 -0.16 -3.76 -2.84
CA LYS A 421 -0.06 -3.30 -4.22
C LYS A 421 1.39 -3.27 -4.72
N ALA A 422 2.34 -2.97 -3.83
CA ALA A 422 3.75 -2.79 -4.14
C ALA A 422 4.65 -3.71 -3.31
N CYS A 423 5.85 -4.01 -3.80
CA CYS A 423 6.85 -4.79 -3.07
C CYS A 423 7.30 -4.07 -1.78
N ARG A 424 7.24 -2.74 -1.74
CA ARG A 424 7.51 -1.92 -0.56
C ARG A 424 6.65 -2.35 0.62
N GLU A 425 5.35 -2.52 0.43
CA GLU A 425 4.42 -2.91 1.49
C GLU A 425 4.72 -4.31 2.04
N PHE A 426 5.04 -5.25 1.15
CA PHE A 426 5.48 -6.59 1.54
C PHE A 426 6.76 -6.54 2.39
N THR A 427 7.78 -5.78 1.93
CA THR A 427 9.07 -5.69 2.61
C THR A 427 8.93 -4.95 3.94
N PHE A 428 8.05 -3.97 4.02
CA PHE A 428 7.70 -3.28 5.25
C PHE A 428 7.00 -4.21 6.26
N ALA A 429 6.03 -5.02 5.81
CA ALA A 429 5.38 -6.04 6.64
C ALA A 429 6.40 -7.08 7.18
N LEU A 430 7.31 -7.53 6.33
CA LEU A 430 8.40 -8.43 6.72
C LEU A 430 9.33 -7.80 7.75
N GLY A 431 9.65 -6.51 7.59
CA GLY A 431 10.46 -5.73 8.52
C GLY A 431 9.80 -5.58 9.89
N LEU A 432 8.51 -5.28 9.94
CA LEU A 432 7.76 -5.22 11.20
C LEU A 432 7.79 -6.57 11.93
N ALA A 433 7.61 -7.69 11.22
CA ALA A 433 7.74 -9.02 11.81
C ALA A 433 9.16 -9.28 12.31
N ALA A 434 10.19 -8.84 11.56
CA ALA A 434 11.59 -8.96 11.96
C ALA A 434 11.95 -8.12 13.19
N LEU A 435 11.19 -7.07 13.50
CA LEU A 435 11.29 -6.32 14.76
C LEU A 435 10.60 -7.01 15.96
N GLY A 436 10.08 -8.21 15.80
CA GLY A 436 9.42 -8.97 16.86
C GLY A 436 7.91 -8.72 16.97
N LEU A 437 7.28 -8.17 15.94
CA LEU A 437 5.85 -7.90 15.92
C LEU A 437 5.05 -9.05 15.28
N LYS A 438 3.76 -9.11 15.56
CA LYS A 438 2.82 -10.05 14.95
C LYS A 438 2.20 -9.41 13.73
N VAL A 439 2.46 -9.97 12.55
CA VAL A 439 2.02 -9.46 11.26
C VAL A 439 1.25 -10.53 10.49
N PHE A 440 0.10 -10.17 9.97
CA PHE A 440 -0.69 -10.97 9.04
C PHE A 440 -0.76 -10.28 7.68
N VAL A 441 -0.50 -11.02 6.60
CA VAL A 441 -0.67 -10.56 5.22
C VAL A 441 -1.84 -11.32 4.60
N ALA A 442 -2.91 -10.61 4.28
CA ALA A 442 -4.17 -11.20 3.84
C ALA A 442 -4.20 -11.66 2.37
N VAL A 443 -3.13 -11.39 1.63
CA VAL A 443 -2.98 -11.84 0.24
C VAL A 443 -1.99 -12.99 0.14
N PRO A 444 -2.19 -13.94 -0.80
CA PRO A 444 -1.26 -15.04 -0.99
C PRO A 444 0.12 -14.53 -1.45
N LEU A 445 1.16 -14.99 -0.78
CA LEU A 445 2.54 -14.65 -1.11
C LEU A 445 3.17 -15.76 -1.97
N PRO A 446 4.13 -15.45 -2.85
CA PRO A 446 4.76 -16.42 -3.75
C PRO A 446 5.79 -17.31 -3.02
N LEU A 447 5.39 -17.94 -1.92
CA LEU A 447 6.22 -18.79 -1.05
C LEU A 447 5.66 -20.22 -0.92
N TRP A 448 4.44 -20.45 -1.43
CA TRP A 448 3.72 -21.69 -1.20
C TRP A 448 4.26 -22.89 -1.98
N GLY A 449 5.15 -22.67 -2.94
CA GLY A 449 5.85 -23.71 -3.67
C GLY A 449 6.93 -24.45 -2.86
N SER A 450 7.37 -23.91 -1.71
CA SER A 450 8.37 -24.53 -0.84
C SER A 450 7.97 -24.46 0.63
N GLU A 451 7.72 -25.63 1.23
CA GLU A 451 7.48 -25.74 2.68
C GLU A 451 8.74 -25.37 3.48
N LYS A 452 9.92 -25.77 2.99
CA LYS A 452 11.18 -25.47 3.65
C LYS A 452 11.41 -23.96 3.77
N VAL A 453 11.18 -23.20 2.71
CA VAL A 453 11.33 -21.72 2.73
C VAL A 453 10.37 -21.10 3.76
N ARG A 454 9.10 -21.56 3.81
CA ARG A 454 8.12 -21.06 4.78
C ARG A 454 8.50 -21.42 6.21
N ALA A 455 8.98 -22.64 6.45
CA ALA A 455 9.43 -23.08 7.77
C ALA A 455 10.64 -22.28 8.25
N THR A 456 11.68 -22.16 7.41
CA THR A 456 12.89 -21.38 7.74
C THR A 456 12.57 -19.91 8.01
N LEU A 457 11.73 -19.27 7.17
CA LEU A 457 11.30 -17.89 7.40
C LEU A 457 10.56 -17.75 8.74
N ARG A 458 9.69 -18.69 9.07
CA ARG A 458 8.95 -18.71 10.35
C ARG A 458 9.89 -18.87 11.53
N GLU A 459 10.88 -19.76 11.44
CA GLU A 459 11.89 -19.98 12.47
C GLU A 459 12.79 -18.76 12.69
N ASP A 460 13.31 -18.14 11.62
CA ASP A 460 14.12 -16.92 11.71
C ASP A 460 13.34 -15.77 12.37
N LEU A 461 12.07 -15.59 12.01
CA LEU A 461 11.23 -14.55 12.62
C LEU A 461 10.83 -14.89 14.05
N ALA A 462 10.52 -16.13 14.37
CA ALA A 462 10.23 -16.57 15.73
C ALA A 462 11.45 -16.39 16.66
N ALA A 463 12.66 -16.58 16.16
CA ALA A 463 13.90 -16.32 16.92
C ALA A 463 14.02 -14.88 17.40
N VAL A 464 13.47 -13.91 16.65
CA VAL A 464 13.41 -12.49 17.06
C VAL A 464 12.11 -12.13 17.82
N GLY A 465 11.20 -13.08 18.01
CA GLY A 465 9.91 -12.89 18.67
C GLY A 465 8.78 -12.44 17.77
N GLY A 466 9.00 -12.43 16.46
CA GLY A 466 8.02 -12.03 15.46
C GLY A 466 7.16 -13.19 14.94
N ILE A 467 6.00 -12.84 14.41
CA ILE A 467 5.11 -13.76 13.69
C ILE A 467 4.78 -13.15 12.35
N PHE A 468 4.94 -13.93 11.29
CA PHE A 468 4.56 -13.54 9.94
C PHE A 468 3.60 -14.58 9.37
N ALA A 469 2.32 -14.24 9.37
CA ALA A 469 1.25 -15.14 8.93
C ALA A 469 0.73 -14.73 7.55
N HIS A 470 0.45 -15.72 6.71
CA HIS A 470 -0.19 -15.57 5.41
C HIS A 470 -0.82 -16.92 4.99
N LEU A 471 -1.77 -16.87 4.05
CA LEU A 471 -2.44 -18.05 3.50
C LEU A 471 -2.07 -18.25 2.02
N ASP A 472 -2.41 -19.42 1.47
CA ASP A 472 -2.24 -19.74 0.05
C ASP A 472 -3.38 -19.21 -0.83
N HIS A 473 -4.37 -18.64 -0.20
CA HIS A 473 -5.55 -17.99 -0.80
C HIS A 473 -5.76 -16.60 -0.18
N PRO A 474 -6.57 -15.72 -0.79
CA PRO A 474 -7.00 -14.48 -0.17
C PRO A 474 -7.73 -14.76 1.14
N ALA A 475 -7.24 -14.19 2.26
CA ALA A 475 -7.78 -14.46 3.58
C ALA A 475 -9.19 -13.87 3.76
N LYS A 476 -10.03 -14.54 4.54
CA LYS A 476 -11.34 -14.03 4.95
C LYS A 476 -11.27 -13.36 6.31
N ALA A 477 -12.27 -12.56 6.63
CA ALA A 477 -12.31 -11.78 7.87
C ALA A 477 -12.31 -12.68 9.12
N ASP A 478 -13.03 -13.81 9.10
CA ASP A 478 -13.08 -14.77 10.20
C ASP A 478 -11.74 -15.47 10.46
N GLU A 479 -11.00 -15.83 9.42
CA GLU A 479 -9.67 -16.45 9.55
C GLU A 479 -8.67 -15.48 10.21
N ILE A 480 -8.73 -14.20 9.88
CA ILE A 480 -7.87 -13.17 10.46
C ILE A 480 -8.32 -12.83 11.88
N LEU A 481 -9.63 -12.75 12.13
CA LEU A 481 -10.18 -12.55 13.48
C LEU A 481 -9.70 -13.66 14.43
N ASP A 482 -9.84 -14.90 14.03
CA ASP A 482 -9.34 -16.06 14.78
C ASP A 482 -7.84 -15.93 15.10
N TRP A 483 -7.04 -15.47 14.14
CA TRP A 483 -5.61 -15.25 14.36
C TRP A 483 -5.36 -14.15 15.40
N PHE A 484 -6.09 -13.01 15.37
CA PHE A 484 -5.97 -11.95 16.36
C PHE A 484 -6.37 -12.42 17.78
N LEU A 485 -7.38 -13.27 17.88
CA LEU A 485 -7.89 -13.76 19.18
C LEU A 485 -6.99 -14.82 19.81
N ARG A 486 -6.34 -15.68 19.00
CA ARG A 486 -5.41 -16.72 19.48
C ARG A 486 -4.01 -16.19 19.76
N SER A 487 -3.66 -15.06 19.22
CA SER A 487 -2.36 -14.41 19.39
C SER A 487 -2.39 -13.36 20.48
#